data_450d667a1194f042a5cd7d251709514a
#
_entry.id   450d667a1194f042a5cd7d251709514a
#
_cell.length_a   1.000
_cell.length_b   1.000
_cell.length_c   1.000
_cell.angle_alpha   90.00
_cell.angle_beta   90.00
_cell.angle_gamma   90.00
#
_symmetry.space_group_name_H-M   'P 1'
#
loop_
_entity.id
_entity.type
_entity.pdbx_description
1 polymer ?
#
loop_
_entity_poly.entity_id
_entity_poly.type
_entity_poly.pdbx_seq_one_letter_code
_entity_poly.pdbx_strand_id
1 'polypeptide(L)'
;VIEPEPAAVEEIFPEQEELPEIIEVSEPQTSIQRELDYDQLFPDSIWTEYMTKRGDYLSLIAYKEYNNANEWRRIYQWNRENWEEKGIGPDRDNPNFIYPYRELDLKKPAENAIEWAYDSYNHVVENGETLWTIAQKEYGDELAWVVLFWDNEDLLNSHDGKLLPGMQLKIRSELWPEVE
;
A
#
# COMPACT_ATOMS: atom_id res chain seq x y z
N VAL A 1 -76.19 22.66 -32.30
CA VAL A 1 -74.81 22.33 -32.65
C VAL A 1 -74.41 21.23 -31.72
N ILE A 2 -74.35 20.03 -32.19
CA ILE A 2 -73.97 18.81 -31.47
C ILE A 2 -72.48 18.57 -31.79
N GLU A 3 -71.65 18.70 -30.82
CA GLU A 3 -70.22 18.33 -30.91
C GLU A 3 -70.11 16.82 -30.91
N PRO A 4 -69.37 16.20 -31.83
CA PRO A 4 -69.14 14.74 -31.79
C PRO A 4 -68.11 14.38 -30.75
N GLU A 5 -68.47 13.39 -29.96
CA GLU A 5 -67.59 12.68 -28.99
C GLU A 5 -66.39 12.08 -29.72
N PRO A 6 -65.18 12.17 -29.16
CA PRO A 6 -64.02 11.53 -29.77
C PRO A 6 -64.07 10.01 -29.55
N ALA A 7 -63.88 9.30 -30.66
CA ALA A 7 -63.79 7.85 -30.69
C ALA A 7 -62.63 7.35 -29.82
N ALA A 8 -62.92 6.35 -28.98
CA ALA A 8 -61.92 5.63 -28.18
C ALA A 8 -60.93 4.93 -29.12
N VAL A 9 -59.68 5.29 -28.99
CA VAL A 9 -58.57 4.57 -29.64
C VAL A 9 -58.23 3.39 -28.76
N GLU A 10 -58.54 2.18 -29.21
CA GLU A 10 -58.03 0.96 -28.56
C GLU A 10 -56.51 0.93 -28.71
N GLU A 11 -55.79 1.12 -27.63
CA GLU A 11 -54.37 0.87 -27.57
C GLU A 11 -54.13 -0.64 -27.69
N ILE A 12 -53.68 -1.06 -28.85
CA ILE A 12 -53.16 -2.41 -29.08
C ILE A 12 -51.76 -2.47 -28.41
N PHE A 13 -51.69 -3.02 -27.21
CA PHE A 13 -50.42 -3.38 -26.60
C PHE A 13 -49.80 -4.53 -27.41
N PRO A 14 -48.56 -4.40 -27.90
CA PRO A 14 -47.91 -5.56 -28.51
C PRO A 14 -47.73 -6.65 -27.46
N GLU A 15 -48.10 -7.87 -27.87
CA GLU A 15 -47.89 -9.12 -27.17
C GLU A 15 -46.46 -9.16 -26.59
N GLN A 16 -46.33 -9.34 -25.29
CA GLN A 16 -45.03 -9.46 -24.62
C GLN A 16 -44.31 -10.67 -25.23
N GLU A 17 -43.29 -10.39 -26.05
CA GLU A 17 -42.31 -11.41 -26.36
C GLU A 17 -41.73 -11.94 -25.04
N GLU A 18 -41.88 -13.23 -24.79
CA GLU A 18 -41.22 -13.93 -23.69
C GLU A 18 -39.73 -13.65 -23.78
N LEU A 19 -39.21 -12.90 -22.80
CA LEU A 19 -37.79 -12.72 -22.64
C LEU A 19 -37.15 -14.11 -22.54
N PRO A 20 -36.11 -14.42 -23.31
CA PRO A 20 -35.42 -15.68 -23.16
C PRO A 20 -35.00 -15.86 -21.72
N GLU A 21 -35.26 -17.05 -21.15
CA GLU A 21 -34.78 -17.47 -19.83
C GLU A 21 -33.33 -17.00 -19.70
N ILE A 22 -33.11 -16.18 -18.68
CA ILE A 22 -31.74 -15.81 -18.27
C ILE A 22 -31.10 -17.14 -17.91
N ILE A 23 -30.31 -17.68 -18.83
CA ILE A 23 -29.38 -18.75 -18.51
C ILE A 23 -28.54 -18.14 -17.38
N GLU A 24 -28.76 -18.61 -16.15
CA GLU A 24 -27.83 -18.37 -15.06
C GLU A 24 -26.46 -18.79 -15.58
N VAL A 25 -25.72 -17.80 -16.07
CA VAL A 25 -24.30 -17.97 -16.32
C VAL A 25 -23.74 -18.21 -14.95
N SER A 26 -23.59 -19.49 -14.61
CA SER A 26 -22.83 -19.89 -13.44
C SER A 26 -21.56 -19.05 -13.46
N GLU A 27 -21.41 -18.20 -12.42
CA GLU A 27 -20.21 -17.41 -12.22
C GLU A 27 -19.01 -18.31 -12.52
N PRO A 28 -18.06 -17.86 -13.35
CA PRO A 28 -16.94 -18.69 -13.66
C PRO A 28 -16.24 -19.02 -12.35
N GLN A 29 -16.29 -20.29 -11.94
CA GLN A 29 -15.62 -20.84 -10.74
C GLN A 29 -14.07 -20.71 -10.84
N THR A 30 -13.63 -19.83 -11.72
CA THR A 30 -12.22 -19.59 -12.06
C THR A 30 -11.52 -18.64 -11.08
N SER A 31 -12.25 -17.97 -10.19
CA SER A 31 -11.63 -17.08 -9.19
C SER A 31 -11.16 -17.80 -7.93
N ILE A 32 -11.68 -18.98 -7.61
CA ILE A 32 -11.32 -19.70 -6.38
C ILE A 32 -10.07 -20.58 -6.55
N GLN A 33 -9.65 -20.89 -7.77
CA GLN A 33 -8.52 -21.78 -8.02
C GLN A 33 -7.16 -21.08 -8.22
N ARG A 34 -7.05 -19.78 -7.99
CA ARG A 34 -5.81 -19.02 -8.17
C ARG A 34 -5.18 -18.44 -6.92
N GLU A 35 -5.66 -18.79 -5.77
CA GLU A 35 -4.83 -18.72 -4.56
C GLU A 35 -3.97 -19.98 -4.44
N LEU A 36 -3.19 -20.25 -5.47
CA LEU A 36 -2.04 -21.13 -5.30
C LEU A 36 -1.18 -20.44 -4.24
N ASP A 37 -1.00 -21.12 -3.12
CA ASP A 37 -0.16 -20.65 -2.04
C ASP A 37 1.19 -20.22 -2.63
N TYR A 38 1.58 -18.95 -2.39
CA TYR A 38 2.84 -18.45 -2.91
C TYR A 38 4.01 -19.33 -2.49
N ASP A 39 3.93 -19.91 -1.28
CA ASP A 39 4.92 -20.83 -0.75
C ASP A 39 4.98 -22.17 -1.52
N GLN A 40 3.89 -22.58 -2.17
CA GLN A 40 3.89 -23.73 -3.05
C GLN A 40 4.52 -23.43 -4.41
N LEU A 41 4.35 -22.21 -4.90
CA LEU A 41 4.94 -21.75 -6.16
C LEU A 41 6.43 -21.42 -6.00
N PHE A 42 6.81 -20.89 -4.84
CA PHE A 42 8.15 -20.43 -4.51
C PHE A 42 8.54 -20.93 -3.12
N PRO A 43 8.82 -22.25 -2.98
CA PRO A 43 9.09 -22.86 -1.68
C PRO A 43 10.34 -22.29 -0.98
N ASP A 44 11.26 -21.71 -1.75
CA ASP A 44 12.50 -21.09 -1.25
C ASP A 44 12.33 -19.58 -0.98
N SER A 45 11.08 -19.06 -1.00
CA SER A 45 10.85 -17.65 -0.73
C SER A 45 11.00 -17.33 0.75
N ILE A 46 11.62 -16.20 1.02
CA ILE A 46 11.78 -15.64 2.37
C ILE A 46 11.06 -14.31 2.49
N TRP A 47 10.74 -13.94 3.73
CA TRP A 47 10.23 -12.63 4.02
C TRP A 47 11.35 -11.58 3.87
N THR A 48 11.01 -10.47 3.24
CA THR A 48 11.86 -9.30 3.11
C THR A 48 11.02 -8.05 3.26
N GLU A 49 11.63 -6.94 3.58
CA GLU A 49 10.98 -5.65 3.77
C GLU A 49 11.19 -4.78 2.52
N TYR A 50 10.17 -4.01 2.20
CA TYR A 50 10.21 -3.00 1.16
C TYR A 50 9.78 -1.65 1.74
N MET A 51 10.68 -0.68 1.77
CA MET A 51 10.34 0.68 2.18
C MET A 51 9.72 1.43 1.00
N THR A 52 8.48 1.86 1.16
CA THR A 52 7.71 2.57 0.12
C THR A 52 8.35 3.91 -0.22
N LYS A 53 8.28 4.27 -1.49
CA LYS A 53 8.77 5.54 -2.04
C LYS A 53 7.61 6.49 -2.35
N ARG A 54 7.90 7.77 -2.45
CA ARG A 54 6.90 8.75 -2.90
C ARG A 54 6.39 8.39 -4.30
N GLY A 55 5.08 8.27 -4.45
CA GLY A 55 4.42 7.88 -5.68
C GLY A 55 4.23 6.37 -5.86
N ASP A 56 4.64 5.55 -4.89
CA ASP A 56 4.33 4.13 -4.90
C ASP A 56 2.85 3.87 -4.62
N TYR A 57 2.36 2.81 -5.21
CA TYR A 57 1.09 2.16 -4.92
C TYR A 57 1.25 0.65 -5.11
N LEU A 58 0.42 -0.15 -4.46
CA LEU A 58 0.67 -1.60 -4.35
C LEU A 58 0.86 -2.31 -5.70
N SER A 59 0.09 -1.94 -6.74
CA SER A 59 0.24 -2.59 -8.05
C SER A 59 1.51 -2.15 -8.80
N LEU A 60 2.04 -0.95 -8.54
CA LEU A 60 3.34 -0.53 -9.06
C LEU A 60 4.48 -1.30 -8.37
N ILE A 61 4.39 -1.43 -7.04
CA ILE A 61 5.35 -2.24 -6.27
C ILE A 61 5.31 -3.69 -6.76
N ALA A 62 4.11 -4.26 -6.90
CA ALA A 62 3.94 -5.62 -7.43
C ALA A 62 4.54 -5.79 -8.82
N TYR A 63 4.38 -4.80 -9.68
CA TYR A 63 5.01 -4.85 -11.01
C TYR A 63 6.54 -4.79 -10.93
N LYS A 64 7.09 -3.89 -10.10
CA LYS A 64 8.54 -3.76 -9.93
C LYS A 64 9.17 -5.04 -9.34
N GLU A 65 8.53 -5.60 -8.31
CA GLU A 65 9.11 -6.66 -7.49
C GLU A 65 8.84 -8.08 -8.06
N TYR A 66 7.71 -8.27 -8.76
CA TYR A 66 7.27 -9.57 -9.27
C TYR A 66 7.02 -9.59 -10.78
N ASN A 67 7.26 -8.48 -11.48
CA ASN A 67 6.92 -8.30 -12.91
C ASN A 67 5.44 -8.61 -13.21
N ASN A 68 4.57 -8.47 -12.22
CA ASN A 68 3.13 -8.74 -12.32
C ASN A 68 2.34 -7.81 -11.41
N ALA A 69 1.68 -6.80 -11.98
CA ALA A 69 0.88 -5.85 -11.22
C ALA A 69 -0.26 -6.49 -10.41
N ASN A 70 -0.77 -7.66 -10.80
CA ASN A 70 -1.87 -8.34 -10.10
C ASN A 70 -1.45 -8.93 -8.74
N GLU A 71 -0.16 -9.10 -8.50
CA GLU A 71 0.37 -9.56 -7.21
C GLU A 71 0.17 -8.53 -6.08
N TRP A 72 -0.33 -7.32 -6.40
CA TRP A 72 -0.68 -6.33 -5.38
C TRP A 72 -1.64 -6.87 -4.31
N ARG A 73 -2.52 -7.82 -4.68
CA ARG A 73 -3.46 -8.45 -3.75
C ARG A 73 -2.76 -9.27 -2.68
N ARG A 74 -1.65 -9.94 -3.05
CA ARG A 74 -0.82 -10.69 -2.10
C ARG A 74 -0.07 -9.76 -1.17
N ILE A 75 0.55 -8.71 -1.72
CA ILE A 75 1.20 -7.68 -0.91
C ILE A 75 0.20 -7.12 0.12
N TYR A 76 -1.01 -6.81 -0.33
CA TYR A 76 -2.05 -6.33 0.56
C TYR A 76 -2.43 -7.35 1.63
N GLN A 77 -2.64 -8.62 1.28
CA GLN A 77 -3.00 -9.67 2.24
C GLN A 77 -1.92 -9.86 3.31
N TRP A 78 -0.64 -9.84 2.91
CA TRP A 78 0.48 -10.02 3.83
C TRP A 78 0.61 -8.87 4.83
N ASN A 79 0.18 -7.66 4.45
CA ASN A 79 0.34 -6.47 5.27
C ASN A 79 -0.94 -6.01 5.96
N ARG A 80 -2.11 -6.59 5.61
CA ARG A 80 -3.40 -6.10 6.07
C ARG A 80 -3.57 -6.10 7.58
N GLU A 81 -3.06 -7.11 8.27
CA GLU A 81 -3.20 -7.22 9.72
C GLU A 81 -2.40 -6.15 10.46
N ASN A 82 -1.23 -5.82 9.94
CA ASN A 82 -0.31 -4.84 10.53
C ASN A 82 -0.43 -3.45 9.88
N TRP A 83 -1.46 -3.24 9.03
CA TRP A 83 -1.62 -2.02 8.22
C TRP A 83 -1.62 -0.74 9.05
N GLU A 84 -2.36 -0.74 10.16
CA GLU A 84 -2.49 0.41 11.04
C GLU A 84 -1.25 0.58 11.93
N GLU A 85 -0.71 -0.50 12.44
CA GLU A 85 0.50 -0.51 13.26
C GLU A 85 1.71 0.03 12.49
N LYS A 86 1.91 -0.44 11.28
CA LYS A 86 2.97 0.04 10.37
C LYS A 86 2.62 1.39 9.71
N GLY A 87 1.42 1.91 9.91
CA GLY A 87 0.95 3.17 9.34
C GLY A 87 1.03 3.20 7.81
N ILE A 88 0.77 2.07 7.14
CA ILE A 88 0.99 1.91 5.70
C ILE A 88 0.11 2.87 4.88
N GLY A 89 -1.10 3.08 5.31
CA GLY A 89 -2.05 3.98 4.64
C GLY A 89 -3.18 4.40 5.55
N PRO A 90 -4.06 5.30 5.11
CA PRO A 90 -5.10 5.88 5.94
C PRO A 90 -6.24 4.89 6.28
N ASP A 91 -6.43 3.88 5.46
CA ASP A 91 -7.54 2.93 5.58
C ASP A 91 -7.11 1.55 5.04
N ARG A 92 -7.11 0.55 5.91
CA ARG A 92 -6.75 -0.82 5.55
C ARG A 92 -7.74 -1.49 4.62
N ASP A 93 -9.00 -1.06 4.62
CA ASP A 93 -10.03 -1.60 3.75
C ASP A 93 -10.06 -0.92 2.37
N ASN A 94 -9.26 0.15 2.19
CA ASN A 94 -9.04 0.84 0.93
C ASN A 94 -7.54 1.00 0.61
N PRO A 95 -6.87 -0.06 0.13
CA PRO A 95 -5.42 -0.07 -0.07
C PRO A 95 -4.95 0.71 -1.31
N ASN A 96 -5.81 1.53 -1.92
CA ASN A 96 -5.46 2.32 -3.11
C ASN A 96 -4.45 3.45 -2.81
N PHE A 97 -4.32 3.81 -1.55
CA PHE A 97 -3.41 4.84 -1.11
C PHE A 97 -2.50 4.33 0.00
N ILE A 98 -1.20 4.43 -0.22
CA ILE A 98 -0.16 4.11 0.77
C ILE A 98 0.71 5.34 1.00
N TYR A 99 1.18 5.49 2.23
CA TYR A 99 2.12 6.57 2.56
C TYR A 99 3.54 6.20 2.15
N PRO A 100 4.38 7.16 1.76
CA PRO A 100 5.80 6.92 1.55
C PRO A 100 6.50 6.62 2.89
N TYR A 101 7.67 6.00 2.78
CA TYR A 101 8.53 5.67 3.92
C TYR A 101 7.85 4.75 4.95
N ARG A 102 7.08 3.77 4.46
CA ARG A 102 6.47 2.70 5.26
C ARG A 102 7.03 1.36 4.82
N GLU A 103 7.21 0.48 5.78
CA GLU A 103 7.70 -0.86 5.53
C GLU A 103 6.55 -1.80 5.17
N LEU A 104 6.68 -2.45 4.02
CA LEU A 104 5.81 -3.52 3.56
C LEU A 104 6.54 -4.84 3.65
N ASP A 105 5.87 -5.85 4.18
CA ASP A 105 6.33 -7.23 4.14
C ASP A 105 6.09 -7.80 2.74
N LEU A 106 7.12 -8.31 2.12
CA LEU A 106 7.10 -9.00 0.85
C LEU A 106 7.69 -10.40 1.02
N LYS A 107 7.31 -11.33 0.14
CA LYS A 107 7.98 -12.62 0.00
C LYS A 107 8.70 -12.67 -1.34
N LYS A 108 9.98 -12.99 -1.33
CA LYS A 108 10.80 -13.13 -2.53
C LYS A 108 11.62 -14.40 -2.48
N PRO A 109 11.99 -14.99 -3.65
CA PRO A 109 13.05 -16.00 -3.69
C PRO A 109 14.28 -15.48 -2.95
N ALA A 110 14.93 -16.35 -2.18
CA ALA A 110 16.07 -15.95 -1.32
C ALA A 110 17.20 -15.26 -2.12
N GLU A 111 17.37 -15.64 -3.38
CA GLU A 111 18.33 -15.04 -4.31
C GLU A 111 18.00 -13.58 -4.69
N ASN A 112 16.74 -13.18 -4.56
CA ASN A 112 16.23 -11.85 -4.91
C ASN A 112 15.85 -11.03 -3.66
N ALA A 113 16.05 -11.59 -2.47
CA ALA A 113 15.82 -10.89 -1.23
C ALA A 113 17.03 -10.01 -0.91
N ILE A 114 16.77 -8.74 -0.66
CA ILE A 114 17.80 -7.78 -0.32
C ILE A 114 17.74 -7.57 1.19
N GLU A 115 18.84 -7.81 1.87
CA GLU A 115 19.03 -7.40 3.26
C GLU A 115 19.64 -5.99 3.23
N TRP A 116 18.85 -5.00 3.63
CA TRP A 116 19.28 -3.63 3.65
C TRP A 116 20.23 -3.37 4.82
N ALA A 117 21.48 -3.06 4.53
CA ALA A 117 22.44 -2.57 5.52
C ALA A 117 22.56 -1.05 5.40
N TYR A 118 22.15 -0.33 6.45
CA TYR A 118 22.20 1.13 6.48
C TYR A 118 23.41 1.62 7.26
N ASP A 119 24.26 2.37 6.61
CA ASP A 119 25.22 3.22 7.30
C ASP A 119 24.50 4.37 7.98
N SER A 120 24.95 4.71 9.18
CA SER A 120 24.32 5.78 9.96
C SER A 120 25.37 6.62 10.70
N TYR A 121 25.00 7.85 10.99
CA TYR A 121 25.77 8.78 11.80
C TYR A 121 24.89 9.43 12.86
N ASN A 122 25.52 10.09 13.85
CA ASN A 122 24.79 10.80 14.89
C ASN A 122 24.64 12.28 14.53
N HIS A 123 23.41 12.77 14.54
CA HIS A 123 23.07 14.18 14.46
C HIS A 123 22.75 14.72 15.84
N VAL A 124 23.34 15.83 16.23
CA VAL A 124 23.02 16.53 17.48
C VAL A 124 21.91 17.53 17.20
N VAL A 125 20.76 17.32 17.84
CA VAL A 125 19.59 18.18 17.66
C VAL A 125 19.90 19.61 18.11
N GLU A 126 19.67 20.57 17.21
CA GLU A 126 19.82 22.00 17.48
C GLU A 126 18.50 22.60 18.03
N ASN A 127 18.61 23.81 18.57
CA ASN A 127 17.44 24.51 19.10
C ASN A 127 16.46 24.89 17.98
N GLY A 128 15.21 24.44 18.09
CA GLY A 128 14.14 24.71 17.11
C GLY A 128 14.07 23.70 15.97
N GLU A 129 14.94 22.69 15.91
CA GLU A 129 14.79 21.59 14.97
C GLU A 129 13.61 20.70 15.32
N THR A 130 13.01 20.11 14.30
CA THR A 130 11.97 19.08 14.36
C THR A 130 12.39 17.91 13.49
N LEU A 131 11.79 16.73 13.68
CA LEU A 131 12.06 15.59 12.80
C LEU A 131 11.81 15.92 11.32
N TRP A 132 10.80 16.76 11.02
CA TRP A 132 10.51 17.22 9.66
C TRP A 132 11.63 18.08 9.08
N THR A 133 12.13 19.06 9.86
CA THR A 133 13.20 19.95 9.38
C THR A 133 14.51 19.19 9.22
N ILE A 134 14.79 18.23 10.10
CA ILE A 134 15.96 17.37 9.99
C ILE A 134 15.81 16.46 8.75
N ALA A 135 14.65 15.80 8.56
CA ALA A 135 14.40 14.96 7.38
C ALA A 135 14.54 15.75 6.06
N GLN A 136 13.99 16.96 6.02
CA GLN A 136 14.15 17.83 4.85
C GLN A 136 15.62 18.19 4.56
N LYS A 137 16.40 18.44 5.60
CA LYS A 137 17.82 18.78 5.48
C LYS A 137 18.68 17.59 5.04
N GLU A 138 18.46 16.43 5.66
CA GLU A 138 19.32 15.26 5.48
C GLU A 138 18.90 14.41 4.26
N TYR A 139 17.60 14.32 3.97
CA TYR A 139 17.05 13.47 2.91
C TYR A 139 16.39 14.23 1.76
N GLY A 140 16.22 15.54 1.89
CA GLY A 140 15.54 16.37 0.88
C GLY A 140 14.01 16.16 0.86
N ASP A 141 13.46 15.39 1.80
CA ASP A 141 12.03 15.11 1.92
C ASP A 141 11.59 15.12 3.38
N GLU A 142 10.73 16.07 3.73
CA GLU A 142 10.17 16.20 5.07
C GLU A 142 9.38 14.98 5.53
N LEU A 143 8.74 14.24 4.59
CA LEU A 143 7.95 13.03 4.93
C LEU A 143 8.82 11.87 5.40
N ALA A 144 10.13 11.91 5.17
CA ALA A 144 11.07 10.93 5.70
C ALA A 144 11.29 11.07 7.23
N TRP A 145 10.63 12.05 7.89
CA TRP A 145 10.65 12.17 9.35
C TRP A 145 10.26 10.88 10.06
N VAL A 146 9.43 10.06 9.43
CA VAL A 146 8.98 8.81 10.00
C VAL A 146 10.11 7.78 10.14
N VAL A 147 11.07 7.77 9.22
CA VAL A 147 12.27 6.93 9.32
C VAL A 147 13.12 7.38 10.49
N LEU A 148 13.30 8.71 10.64
CA LEU A 148 14.01 9.26 11.80
C LEU A 148 13.33 8.89 13.11
N PHE A 149 12.00 8.91 13.14
CA PHE A 149 11.24 8.52 14.32
C PHE A 149 11.50 7.06 14.68
N TRP A 150 11.34 6.13 13.75
CA TRP A 150 11.51 4.71 14.02
C TRP A 150 12.94 4.32 14.37
N ASP A 151 13.93 4.87 13.65
CA ASP A 151 15.34 4.60 13.98
C ASP A 151 15.76 5.12 15.37
N ASN A 152 14.96 6.00 15.98
CA ASN A 152 15.21 6.61 17.29
C ASN A 152 14.04 6.44 18.26
N GLU A 153 13.15 5.48 18.02
CA GLU A 153 11.92 5.32 18.79
C GLU A 153 12.17 5.17 20.28
N ASP A 154 13.10 4.33 20.68
CA ASP A 154 13.45 4.12 22.09
C ASP A 154 13.93 5.40 22.76
N LEU A 155 14.76 6.18 22.07
CA LEU A 155 15.25 7.46 22.56
C LEU A 155 14.11 8.46 22.71
N LEU A 156 13.26 8.59 21.71
CA LEU A 156 12.13 9.53 21.72
C LEU A 156 11.09 9.13 22.77
N ASN A 157 10.75 7.86 22.87
CA ASN A 157 9.80 7.36 23.87
C ASN A 157 10.29 7.55 25.29
N SER A 158 11.61 7.46 25.55
CA SER A 158 12.19 7.78 26.86
C SER A 158 12.03 9.25 27.27
N HIS A 159 11.64 10.12 26.34
CA HIS A 159 11.42 11.55 26.53
C HIS A 159 9.99 11.98 26.18
N ASP A 160 9.00 11.11 26.38
CA ASP A 160 7.59 11.34 26.08
C ASP A 160 7.33 11.74 24.60
N GLY A 161 8.09 11.19 23.65
CA GLY A 161 8.00 11.52 22.23
C GLY A 161 8.54 12.91 21.86
N LYS A 162 9.21 13.61 22.77
CA LYS A 162 9.70 14.97 22.57
C LYS A 162 11.12 14.97 22.02
N LEU A 163 11.35 15.77 20.99
CA LEU A 163 12.68 16.07 20.50
C LEU A 163 13.24 17.25 21.29
N LEU A 164 14.40 17.06 21.94
CA LEU A 164 15.03 18.08 22.77
C LEU A 164 16.41 18.46 22.20
N PRO A 165 16.78 19.75 22.27
CA PRO A 165 18.12 20.18 21.88
C PRO A 165 19.21 19.42 22.66
N GLY A 166 20.27 19.01 21.94
CA GLY A 166 21.37 18.22 22.49
C GLY A 166 21.17 16.71 22.41
N MET A 167 19.99 16.20 22.06
CA MET A 167 19.79 14.79 21.76
C MET A 167 20.64 14.35 20.59
N GLN A 168 21.12 13.11 20.61
CA GLN A 168 21.84 12.50 19.49
C GLN A 168 20.91 11.52 18.77
N LEU A 169 20.46 11.92 17.59
CA LEU A 169 19.66 11.06 16.73
C LEU A 169 20.56 10.26 15.81
N LYS A 170 20.24 8.98 15.64
CA LYS A 170 20.79 8.14 14.59
C LYS A 170 20.13 8.51 13.26
N ILE A 171 20.93 8.82 12.25
CA ILE A 171 20.46 9.18 10.91
C ILE A 171 21.12 8.25 9.91
N ARG A 172 20.30 7.62 9.03
CA ARG A 172 20.82 6.83 7.91
C ARG A 172 21.53 7.73 6.93
N SER A 173 22.69 7.32 6.41
CA SER A 173 23.40 8.07 5.39
C SER A 173 22.60 8.15 4.09
N GLU A 174 21.84 7.10 3.78
CA GLU A 174 20.97 6.99 2.62
C GLU A 174 19.69 6.21 3.01
N LEU A 175 18.54 6.64 2.47
CA LEU A 175 17.26 5.97 2.70
C LEU A 175 17.16 4.65 1.94
N TRP A 176 17.78 4.58 0.77
CA TRP A 176 17.83 3.40 -0.11
C TRP A 176 19.27 3.22 -0.60
N PRO A 177 20.12 2.53 0.17
CA PRO A 177 21.47 2.26 -0.28
C PRO A 177 21.43 1.47 -1.59
N GLU A 178 22.29 1.83 -2.53
CA GLU A 178 22.44 1.07 -3.76
C GLU A 178 23.02 -0.30 -3.43
N VAL A 179 22.39 -1.32 -3.95
CA VAL A 179 22.87 -2.70 -3.83
C VAL A 179 23.79 -2.95 -5.01
N GLU A 180 25.08 -3.12 -4.74
CA GLU A 180 26.08 -3.50 -5.74
C GLU A 180 25.89 -4.96 -6.22
#